data_29f81b950fdacdb3f96053e3e69d6d6d
#
_entry.id   29f81b950fdacdb3f96053e3e69d6d6d
#
_cell.length_a   1.000
_cell.length_b   1.000
_cell.length_c   1.000
_cell.angle_alpha   90.00
_cell.angle_beta   90.00
_cell.angle_gamma   90.00
#
_symmetry.space_group_name_H-M   'P 1'
#
loop_
_entity.id
_entity.type
_entity.pdbx_description
1 polymer ?
#
loop_
_entity_poly.entity_id
_entity_poly.type
_entity_poly.pdbx_seq_one_letter_code
_entity_poly.pdbx_strand_id
1 'polypeptide(L)'
;MFGLMIPNASAESIYKSMNHGIQFQYPLGWNVQEPPKTHEHSPDIVVLGPQVSKIPDSLTITVSNTEGKTFDQLKTEKINRLQPHVNAGDLDLKYTGTDQVSGRDIFIIHAQGSLINKSPDTFTPDQIVNIGFAEALIYDTPKYYTISISSDRLDQFDQQIENLEKAVYTFAILDDKQTSIAAEEGGGCLIATAAFGSEMAPQVQFLRELRDNTVLQTQAGTSFMTGFNQFYYSFSPAVADYERENPVFKEAVKLTLTPLLTSLTLLNYVDIDTEQEMLGYGIGVILLNIGMYFVAPAVVIISLKKRFKF
;
A
#
# COMPACT_ATOMS: atom_id res chain seq x y z
N MET A 1 27.34 -14.74 -24.77
CA MET A 1 26.44 -15.30 -23.77
C MET A 1 26.21 -14.21 -22.73
N PHE A 2 25.24 -13.32 -22.97
CA PHE A 2 24.91 -12.21 -22.06
C PHE A 2 23.95 -12.75 -21.03
N GLY A 3 24.43 -12.88 -19.78
CA GLY A 3 23.59 -13.16 -18.64
C GLY A 3 22.73 -11.95 -18.34
N LEU A 4 21.42 -12.07 -18.49
CA LEU A 4 20.44 -11.17 -17.92
C LEU A 4 20.60 -11.26 -16.40
N MET A 5 21.24 -10.26 -15.79
CA MET A 5 21.07 -10.00 -14.36
C MET A 5 19.63 -9.55 -14.17
N ILE A 6 18.81 -10.42 -13.61
CA ILE A 6 17.52 -10.05 -13.05
C ILE A 6 17.86 -9.19 -11.83
N PRO A 7 17.47 -7.90 -11.76
CA PRO A 7 17.66 -7.14 -10.54
C PRO A 7 16.89 -7.86 -9.42
N ASN A 8 17.55 -8.08 -8.30
CA ASN A 8 16.93 -8.56 -7.06
C ASN A 8 15.72 -7.65 -6.79
N ALA A 9 14.53 -8.18 -6.94
CA ALA A 9 13.32 -7.49 -6.52
C ALA A 9 13.44 -7.32 -5.00
N SER A 10 13.82 -6.13 -4.55
CA SER A 10 13.74 -5.78 -3.14
C SER A 10 12.27 -5.91 -2.76
N ALA A 11 11.97 -6.77 -1.79
CA ALA A 11 10.63 -6.90 -1.26
C ALA A 11 10.13 -5.52 -0.81
N GLU A 12 8.89 -5.18 -1.14
CA GLU A 12 8.31 -3.86 -0.93
C GLU A 12 7.09 -3.98 -0.03
N SER A 13 6.83 -2.94 0.74
CA SER A 13 5.64 -2.83 1.58
C SER A 13 4.71 -1.77 1.01
N ILE A 14 3.41 -1.97 1.16
CA ILE A 14 2.39 -0.97 0.79
C ILE A 14 1.90 -0.29 2.07
N TYR A 15 1.91 1.02 2.08
CA TYR A 15 1.31 1.81 3.15
C TYR A 15 0.04 2.51 2.65
N LYS A 16 -1.02 2.46 3.47
CA LYS A 16 -2.28 3.17 3.26
C LYS A 16 -2.52 4.10 4.42
N SER A 17 -2.61 5.39 4.14
CA SER A 17 -3.04 6.38 5.11
C SER A 17 -4.50 6.74 4.87
N MET A 18 -5.37 6.29 5.76
CA MET A 18 -6.80 6.65 5.72
C MET A 18 -7.02 8.11 6.12
N ASN A 19 -6.14 8.65 6.98
CA ASN A 19 -6.22 10.05 7.42
C ASN A 19 -5.92 11.03 6.27
N HIS A 20 -5.03 10.66 5.36
CA HIS A 20 -4.61 11.49 4.24
C HIS A 20 -5.23 11.06 2.91
N GLY A 21 -5.93 9.92 2.87
CA GLY A 21 -6.57 9.37 1.67
C GLY A 21 -5.57 9.00 0.58
N ILE A 22 -4.43 8.38 0.94
CA ILE A 22 -3.37 8.02 -0.01
C ILE A 22 -2.79 6.64 0.27
N GLN A 23 -2.24 6.01 -0.77
CA GLN A 23 -1.40 4.82 -0.64
C GLN A 23 -0.16 4.92 -1.52
N PHE A 24 0.90 4.22 -1.13
CA PHE A 24 2.15 4.15 -1.88
C PHE A 24 2.99 2.94 -1.43
N GLN A 25 3.93 2.51 -2.27
CA GLN A 25 4.93 1.50 -1.90
C GLN A 25 6.17 2.16 -1.29
N TYR A 26 6.80 1.43 -0.36
CA TYR A 26 8.05 1.84 0.28
C TYR A 26 8.94 0.61 0.54
N PRO A 27 10.27 0.78 0.77
CA PRO A 27 11.18 -0.34 0.97
C PRO A 27 10.82 -1.18 2.19
N LEU A 28 10.89 -2.50 2.06
CA LEU A 28 10.66 -3.43 3.17
C LEU A 28 11.63 -3.16 4.33
N GLY A 29 11.12 -3.22 5.56
CA GLY A 29 11.91 -3.00 6.77
C GLY A 29 12.09 -1.54 7.16
N TRP A 30 11.55 -0.58 6.37
CA TRP A 30 11.46 0.80 6.79
C TRP A 30 10.26 1.01 7.73
N ASN A 31 10.35 1.97 8.63
CA ASN A 31 9.32 2.26 9.63
C ASN A 31 8.50 3.48 9.24
N VAL A 32 7.17 3.31 9.13
CA VAL A 32 6.24 4.39 8.78
C VAL A 32 5.68 5.03 10.04
N GLN A 33 5.62 6.35 10.04
CA GLN A 33 5.06 7.17 11.11
C GLN A 33 4.21 8.30 10.52
N GLU A 34 3.11 8.65 11.21
CA GLU A 34 2.33 9.86 10.96
C GLU A 34 2.56 10.82 12.14
N PRO A 35 3.58 11.70 12.08
CA PRO A 35 3.89 12.62 13.16
C PRO A 35 2.81 13.71 13.28
N PRO A 36 2.56 14.24 14.48
CA PRO A 36 1.67 15.38 14.63
C PRO A 36 2.23 16.59 13.88
N LYS A 37 1.36 17.30 13.16
CA LYS A 37 1.73 18.50 12.42
C LYS A 37 2.13 19.62 13.37
N THR A 38 3.38 20.05 13.32
CA THR A 38 3.92 21.13 14.17
C THR A 38 3.90 22.49 13.48
N HIS A 39 3.95 22.51 12.14
CA HIS A 39 3.84 23.68 11.29
C HIS A 39 3.38 23.27 9.88
N GLU A 40 3.04 24.21 9.03
CA GLU A 40 2.46 23.99 7.70
C GLU A 40 3.29 23.06 6.81
N HIS A 41 4.62 23.15 6.88
CA HIS A 41 5.53 22.35 6.07
C HIS A 41 6.04 21.08 6.75
N SER A 42 5.50 20.72 7.92
CA SER A 42 5.82 19.45 8.54
C SER A 42 5.28 18.29 7.69
N PRO A 43 6.06 17.20 7.50
CA PRO A 43 5.56 16.06 6.77
C PRO A 43 4.35 15.43 7.47
N ASP A 44 3.40 14.97 6.69
CA ASP A 44 2.23 14.23 7.17
C ASP A 44 2.58 12.76 7.41
N ILE A 45 3.49 12.21 6.60
CA ILE A 45 3.99 10.84 6.73
C ILE A 45 5.51 10.85 6.63
N VAL A 46 6.16 10.10 7.50
CA VAL A 46 7.60 9.87 7.52
C VAL A 46 7.88 8.39 7.48
N VAL A 47 8.68 7.96 6.52
CA VAL A 47 9.16 6.56 6.40
C VAL A 47 10.66 6.57 6.64
N LEU A 48 11.08 5.96 7.74
CA LEU A 48 12.48 5.95 8.17
C LEU A 48 13.12 4.62 7.79
N GLY A 49 14.20 4.71 7.05
CA GLY A 49 15.07 3.59 6.76
C GLY A 49 15.95 3.20 7.96
N PRO A 50 16.72 2.11 7.84
CA PRO A 50 17.66 1.71 8.88
C PRO A 50 18.70 2.81 9.09
N GLN A 51 19.02 3.07 10.35
CA GLN A 51 20.06 4.06 10.70
C GLN A 51 21.46 3.44 10.49
N VAL A 52 21.98 3.61 9.29
CA VAL A 52 23.31 3.11 8.90
C VAL A 52 24.37 4.24 8.78
N SER A 53 23.93 5.50 8.93
CA SER A 53 24.75 6.70 8.84
C SER A 53 24.35 7.72 9.90
N LYS A 54 24.89 8.96 9.83
CA LYS A 54 24.55 10.03 10.78
C LYS A 54 23.10 10.47 10.67
N ILE A 55 22.57 10.48 9.44
CA ILE A 55 21.19 10.83 9.14
C ILE A 55 20.54 9.58 8.54
N PRO A 56 19.44 9.06 9.12
CA PRO A 56 18.73 7.93 8.51
C PRO A 56 18.17 8.33 7.16
N ASP A 57 18.22 7.42 6.20
CA ASP A 57 17.47 7.61 4.96
C ASP A 57 16.01 7.83 5.32
N SER A 58 15.40 8.82 4.74
CA SER A 58 14.01 9.15 5.04
C SER A 58 13.24 9.48 3.77
N LEU A 59 12.06 8.89 3.65
CA LEU A 59 11.06 9.29 2.67
C LEU A 59 9.94 10.01 3.42
N THR A 60 9.56 11.18 2.94
CA THR A 60 8.51 11.98 3.57
C THR A 60 7.42 12.32 2.57
N ILE A 61 6.19 12.39 3.04
CA ILE A 61 5.06 12.85 2.24
C ILE A 61 4.41 14.03 2.95
N THR A 62 4.20 15.10 2.19
CA THR A 62 3.48 16.29 2.65
C THR A 62 2.26 16.52 1.76
N VAL A 63 1.12 16.71 2.38
CA VAL A 63 -0.16 17.02 1.72
C VAL A 63 -0.44 18.51 1.89
N SER A 64 -0.61 19.23 0.78
CA SER A 64 -0.84 20.67 0.78
C SER A 64 -2.00 21.05 -0.12
N ASN A 65 -2.63 22.21 0.14
CA ASN A 65 -3.65 22.77 -0.74
C ASN A 65 -3.01 23.57 -1.86
N THR A 66 -3.57 23.51 -3.05
CA THR A 66 -3.07 24.28 -4.20
C THR A 66 -3.32 25.77 -4.06
N GLU A 67 -4.27 26.19 -3.23
CA GLU A 67 -4.70 27.60 -3.07
C GLU A 67 -5.06 28.27 -4.40
N GLY A 68 -5.56 27.48 -5.36
CA GLY A 68 -5.90 27.92 -6.70
C GLY A 68 -4.71 28.03 -7.66
N LYS A 69 -3.50 27.67 -7.22
CA LYS A 69 -2.31 27.65 -8.08
C LYS A 69 -2.38 26.51 -9.08
N THR A 70 -1.91 26.75 -10.29
CA THR A 70 -1.75 25.73 -11.33
C THR A 70 -0.48 24.90 -11.11
N PHE A 71 -0.37 23.77 -11.79
CA PHE A 71 0.83 22.93 -11.78
C PHE A 71 2.10 23.73 -12.15
N ASP A 72 2.04 24.54 -13.22
CA ASP A 72 3.19 25.35 -13.66
C ASP A 72 3.58 26.44 -12.64
N GLN A 73 2.62 27.00 -11.93
CA GLN A 73 2.90 27.96 -10.85
C GLN A 73 3.61 27.28 -9.68
N LEU A 74 3.13 26.12 -9.24
CA LEU A 74 3.79 25.36 -8.16
C LEU A 74 5.19 24.90 -8.56
N LYS A 75 5.37 24.42 -9.78
CA LYS A 75 6.67 24.06 -10.35
C LYS A 75 7.65 25.24 -10.33
N THR A 76 7.19 26.39 -10.81
CA THR A 76 7.99 27.62 -10.84
C THR A 76 8.36 28.07 -9.43
N GLU A 77 7.45 28.01 -8.49
CA GLU A 77 7.68 28.37 -7.09
C GLU A 77 8.73 27.43 -6.44
N LYS A 78 8.65 26.12 -6.73
CA LYS A 78 9.67 25.15 -6.29
C LYS A 78 11.06 25.49 -6.82
N ILE A 79 11.19 25.76 -8.12
CA ILE A 79 12.46 26.12 -8.75
C ILE A 79 13.00 27.44 -8.15
N ASN A 80 12.16 28.45 -8.04
CA ASN A 80 12.56 29.76 -7.50
C ASN A 80 13.04 29.67 -6.05
N ARG A 81 12.49 28.76 -5.26
CA ARG A 81 12.94 28.51 -3.88
C ARG A 81 14.34 27.89 -3.83
N LEU A 82 14.70 27.04 -4.78
CA LEU A 82 16.00 26.39 -4.83
C LEU A 82 17.08 27.28 -5.48
N GLN A 83 16.70 28.17 -6.38
CA GLN A 83 17.62 28.98 -7.18
C GLN A 83 18.66 29.79 -6.37
N PRO A 84 18.33 30.43 -5.23
CA PRO A 84 19.33 31.11 -4.40
C PRO A 84 20.43 30.14 -3.89
N HIS A 85 20.09 28.92 -3.52
CA HIS A 85 21.06 27.94 -3.06
C HIS A 85 21.92 27.40 -4.19
N VAL A 86 21.33 27.23 -5.39
CA VAL A 86 22.11 26.90 -6.60
C VAL A 86 23.09 28.01 -6.96
N ASN A 87 22.66 29.27 -6.90
CA ASN A 87 23.50 30.41 -7.20
C ASN A 87 24.62 30.62 -6.15
N ALA A 88 24.37 30.23 -4.90
CA ALA A 88 25.38 30.28 -3.83
C ALA A 88 26.39 29.13 -3.90
N GLY A 89 26.09 28.08 -4.69
CA GLY A 89 26.92 26.88 -4.77
C GLY A 89 26.68 25.88 -3.63
N ASP A 90 25.67 26.12 -2.79
CA ASP A 90 25.29 25.24 -1.69
C ASP A 90 24.51 24.00 -2.19
N LEU A 91 23.90 24.12 -3.36
CA LEU A 91 23.07 23.10 -3.98
C LEU A 91 23.44 22.89 -5.44
N ASP A 92 23.70 21.65 -5.82
CA ASP A 92 23.92 21.23 -7.19
C ASP A 92 22.65 20.50 -7.69
N LEU A 93 21.95 21.12 -8.64
CA LEU A 93 20.74 20.59 -9.22
C LEU A 93 21.10 19.57 -10.32
N LYS A 94 20.90 18.30 -10.05
CA LYS A 94 21.28 17.18 -10.93
C LYS A 94 20.26 16.88 -12.01
N TYR A 95 18.98 16.99 -11.66
CA TYR A 95 17.88 16.68 -12.58
C TYR A 95 16.63 17.48 -12.23
N THR A 96 15.91 17.90 -13.27
CA THR A 96 14.51 18.34 -13.18
C THR A 96 13.75 17.80 -14.37
N GLY A 97 12.55 17.28 -14.12
CA GLY A 97 11.71 16.71 -15.17
C GLY A 97 10.23 16.76 -14.83
N THR A 98 9.41 16.58 -15.85
CA THR A 98 7.95 16.42 -15.70
C THR A 98 7.52 15.12 -16.32
N ASP A 99 6.54 14.46 -15.71
CA ASP A 99 5.95 13.20 -16.18
C ASP A 99 4.49 13.15 -15.73
N GLN A 100 3.83 12.01 -15.91
CA GLN A 100 2.48 11.76 -15.42
C GLN A 100 2.39 10.43 -14.68
N VAL A 101 1.65 10.41 -13.58
CA VAL A 101 1.31 9.21 -12.84
C VAL A 101 -0.21 9.15 -12.62
N SER A 102 -0.85 8.07 -13.05
CA SER A 102 -2.31 7.89 -12.92
C SER A 102 -3.12 9.09 -13.46
N GLY A 103 -2.65 9.69 -14.58
CA GLY A 103 -3.27 10.87 -15.20
C GLY A 103 -3.05 12.20 -14.49
N ARG A 104 -2.14 12.26 -13.51
CA ARG A 104 -1.75 13.46 -12.76
C ARG A 104 -0.38 13.93 -13.19
N ASP A 105 -0.24 15.24 -13.35
CA ASP A 105 1.06 15.85 -13.67
C ASP A 105 1.99 15.76 -12.48
N ILE A 106 3.24 15.34 -12.71
CA ILE A 106 4.29 15.29 -11.70
C ILE A 106 5.49 16.13 -12.12
N PHE A 107 6.15 16.73 -11.14
CA PHE A 107 7.41 17.45 -11.30
C PHE A 107 8.45 16.84 -10.37
N ILE A 108 9.57 16.41 -10.92
CA ILE A 108 10.63 15.70 -10.21
C ILE A 108 11.89 16.57 -10.16
N ILE A 109 12.55 16.61 -9.01
CA ILE A 109 13.81 17.31 -8.76
C ILE A 109 14.77 16.33 -8.09
N HIS A 110 16.01 16.24 -8.60
CA HIS A 110 17.13 15.61 -7.89
C HIS A 110 18.22 16.65 -7.66
N ALA A 111 18.74 16.71 -6.45
CA ALA A 111 19.79 17.64 -6.10
C ALA A 111 20.73 17.07 -5.04
N GLN A 112 21.94 17.61 -4.97
CA GLN A 112 22.93 17.32 -3.95
C GLN A 112 23.44 18.62 -3.39
N GLY A 113 23.67 18.68 -2.09
CA GLY A 113 24.13 19.90 -1.43
C GLY A 113 24.78 19.64 -0.09
N SER A 114 25.11 20.71 0.58
CA SER A 114 25.73 20.65 1.90
C SER A 114 24.81 21.33 2.92
N LEU A 115 24.46 20.60 3.98
CA LEU A 115 23.75 21.15 5.13
C LEU A 115 24.76 21.50 6.23
N ILE A 116 24.60 22.69 6.80
CA ILE A 116 25.34 23.09 7.99
C ILE A 116 24.51 22.67 9.21
N ASN A 117 24.93 21.61 9.87
CA ASN A 117 24.37 21.23 11.16
C ASN A 117 25.00 22.11 12.25
N LYS A 118 24.25 23.12 12.67
CA LYS A 118 24.71 24.05 13.73
C LYS A 118 24.82 23.31 15.05
N SER A 119 25.98 23.44 15.67
CA SER A 119 26.18 22.91 17.01
C SER A 119 25.27 23.62 18.02
N PRO A 120 24.71 22.88 19.00
CA PRO A 120 23.90 23.49 20.07
C PRO A 120 24.71 24.36 21.02
N ASP A 121 26.05 24.31 20.97
CA ASP A 121 26.97 25.10 21.82
C ASP A 121 27.97 25.87 20.97
N THR A 122 28.54 26.93 21.57
CA THR A 122 29.51 27.83 20.91
C THR A 122 30.94 27.25 20.85
N PHE A 123 31.20 26.08 21.41
CA PHE A 123 32.53 25.46 21.50
C PHE A 123 32.73 24.33 20.51
N THR A 124 31.66 23.75 20.02
CA THR A 124 31.71 22.68 19.02
C THR A 124 31.53 23.27 17.62
N PRO A 125 32.43 23.01 16.66
CA PRO A 125 32.28 23.55 15.30
C PRO A 125 31.02 23.00 14.62
N ASP A 126 30.38 23.85 13.82
CA ASP A 126 29.30 23.42 12.95
C ASP A 126 29.76 22.27 12.04
N GLN A 127 28.93 21.25 11.88
CA GLN A 127 29.24 20.12 11.01
C GLN A 127 28.62 20.35 9.63
N ILE A 128 29.43 20.25 8.59
CA ILE A 128 28.93 20.19 7.23
C ILE A 128 28.60 18.75 6.90
N VAL A 129 27.37 18.49 6.52
CA VAL A 129 26.90 17.17 6.08
C VAL A 129 26.45 17.29 4.62
N ASN A 130 27.11 16.55 3.74
CA ASN A 130 26.67 16.43 2.36
C ASN A 130 25.42 15.58 2.32
N ILE A 131 24.40 16.02 1.59
CA ILE A 131 23.10 15.36 1.48
C ILE A 131 22.66 15.34 0.02
N GLY A 132 22.17 14.20 -0.39
CA GLY A 132 21.34 14.06 -1.59
C GLY A 132 19.88 14.16 -1.21
N PHE A 133 19.09 14.88 -2.00
CA PHE A 133 17.65 14.84 -1.90
C PHE A 133 16.99 14.71 -3.27
N ALA A 134 15.91 14.02 -3.34
CA ALA A 134 15.04 13.98 -4.50
C ALA A 134 13.61 14.23 -4.05
N GLU A 135 12.84 14.94 -4.86
CA GLU A 135 11.48 15.32 -4.55
C GLU A 135 10.61 15.19 -5.78
N ALA A 136 9.39 14.68 -5.60
CA ALA A 136 8.34 14.68 -6.61
C ALA A 136 7.13 15.47 -6.08
N LEU A 137 6.64 16.43 -6.86
CA LEU A 137 5.38 17.11 -6.66
C LEU A 137 4.34 16.44 -7.55
N ILE A 138 3.25 15.92 -6.97
CA ILE A 138 2.10 15.31 -7.67
C ILE A 138 0.94 16.28 -7.57
N TYR A 139 0.45 16.75 -8.71
CA TYR A 139 -0.64 17.73 -8.76
C TYR A 139 -2.01 17.06 -8.89
N ASP A 140 -2.90 17.35 -7.94
CA ASP A 140 -4.28 16.86 -7.92
C ASP A 140 -5.20 17.87 -7.23
N THR A 141 -5.65 18.88 -7.97
CA THR A 141 -6.46 19.97 -7.41
C THR A 141 -7.71 19.45 -6.66
N PRO A 142 -8.06 19.98 -5.49
CA PRO A 142 -7.51 21.16 -4.82
C PRO A 142 -6.24 20.92 -3.98
N LYS A 143 -5.65 19.75 -4.04
CA LYS A 143 -4.43 19.39 -3.29
C LYS A 143 -3.25 19.19 -4.23
N TYR A 144 -2.06 19.15 -3.65
CA TYR A 144 -0.87 18.56 -4.24
C TYR A 144 -0.09 17.82 -3.16
N TYR A 145 0.68 16.85 -3.59
CA TYR A 145 1.44 15.98 -2.71
C TYR A 145 2.92 16.15 -3.04
N THR A 146 3.73 16.28 -2.02
CA THR A 146 5.19 16.30 -2.18
C THR A 146 5.75 15.04 -1.54
N ILE A 147 6.38 14.18 -2.34
CA ILE A 147 7.10 13.00 -1.88
C ILE A 147 8.59 13.34 -1.98
N SER A 148 9.31 13.30 -0.86
CA SER A 148 10.73 13.63 -0.83
C SER A 148 11.52 12.49 -0.20
N ILE A 149 12.72 12.26 -0.71
CA ILE A 149 13.68 11.34 -0.09
C ILE A 149 15.00 12.07 0.12
N SER A 150 15.65 11.78 1.26
CA SER A 150 16.95 12.36 1.59
C SER A 150 17.89 11.32 2.18
N SER A 151 19.18 11.47 1.90
CA SER A 151 20.25 10.60 2.40
C SER A 151 21.57 11.35 2.46
N ASP A 152 22.38 11.06 3.48
CA ASP A 152 23.78 11.51 3.56
C ASP A 152 24.75 10.51 2.90
N ARG A 153 24.25 9.41 2.35
CA ARG A 153 25.00 8.40 1.60
C ARG A 153 24.96 8.68 0.10
N LEU A 154 25.78 9.62 -0.34
CA LEU A 154 25.78 10.05 -1.73
C LEU A 154 26.23 8.96 -2.71
N ASP A 155 27.04 8.00 -2.26
CA ASP A 155 27.48 6.85 -3.02
C ASP A 155 26.35 5.84 -3.31
N GLN A 156 25.27 5.87 -2.57
CA GLN A 156 24.09 5.02 -2.72
C GLN A 156 22.83 5.83 -3.05
N PHE A 157 23.00 7.10 -3.42
CA PHE A 157 21.85 7.99 -3.62
C PHE A 157 20.98 7.58 -4.81
N ASP A 158 21.54 6.94 -5.84
CA ASP A 158 20.76 6.39 -6.96
C ASP A 158 19.74 5.33 -6.49
N GLN A 159 20.08 4.53 -5.47
CA GLN A 159 19.14 3.61 -4.86
C GLN A 159 18.00 4.34 -4.14
N GLN A 160 18.28 5.49 -3.56
CA GLN A 160 17.26 6.30 -2.90
C GLN A 160 16.33 6.97 -3.94
N ILE A 161 16.87 7.35 -5.09
CA ILE A 161 16.06 7.83 -6.22
C ILE A 161 15.10 6.74 -6.70
N GLU A 162 15.56 5.49 -6.86
CA GLU A 162 14.69 4.35 -7.18
C GLU A 162 13.57 4.14 -6.15
N ASN A 163 13.87 4.31 -4.86
CA ASN A 163 12.89 4.22 -3.79
C ASN A 163 11.84 5.34 -3.88
N LEU A 164 12.26 6.56 -4.23
CA LEU A 164 11.34 7.67 -4.51
C LEU A 164 10.45 7.37 -5.72
N GLU A 165 11.05 6.94 -6.82
CA GLU A 165 10.31 6.61 -8.05
C GLU A 165 9.25 5.54 -7.80
N LYS A 166 9.59 4.49 -7.07
CA LYS A 166 8.62 3.46 -6.67
C LYS A 166 7.46 4.05 -5.87
N ALA A 167 7.75 4.88 -4.86
CA ALA A 167 6.70 5.54 -4.09
C ALA A 167 5.82 6.43 -4.97
N VAL A 168 6.41 7.17 -5.92
CA VAL A 168 5.71 8.08 -6.84
C VAL A 168 4.84 7.31 -7.83
N TYR A 169 5.40 6.31 -8.52
CA TYR A 169 4.66 5.58 -9.56
C TYR A 169 3.61 4.60 -9.02
N THR A 170 3.70 4.26 -7.73
CA THR A 170 2.67 3.48 -7.03
C THR A 170 1.73 4.33 -6.18
N PHE A 171 1.96 5.66 -6.19
CA PHE A 171 1.12 6.59 -5.45
C PHE A 171 -0.31 6.61 -6.00
N ALA A 172 -1.28 6.41 -5.12
CA ALA A 172 -2.69 6.52 -5.44
C ALA A 172 -3.41 7.36 -4.39
N ILE A 173 -4.34 8.19 -4.85
CA ILE A 173 -5.25 8.95 -4.01
C ILE A 173 -6.48 8.08 -3.80
N LEU A 174 -6.84 7.91 -2.54
CA LEU A 174 -8.01 7.17 -2.12
C LEU A 174 -9.19 8.16 -2.09
N ASP A 175 -9.94 8.26 -3.19
CA ASP A 175 -11.18 9.06 -3.23
C ASP A 175 -12.22 8.48 -2.25
N ASP A 176 -13.19 9.33 -1.76
CA ASP A 176 -14.28 8.84 -0.89
C ASP A 176 -15.12 7.72 -1.56
N LYS A 177 -15.18 7.70 -2.90
CA LYS A 177 -15.70 6.56 -3.66
C LYS A 177 -14.70 5.39 -3.76
N GLN A 178 -13.41 5.66 -3.78
CA GLN A 178 -12.34 4.67 -3.72
C GLN A 178 -11.97 4.32 -2.28
N THR A 179 -12.29 5.15 -1.28
CA THR A 179 -12.21 4.74 0.13
C THR A 179 -13.23 3.65 0.43
N SER A 180 -14.40 3.66 -0.22
CA SER A 180 -15.29 2.50 -0.24
C SER A 180 -14.71 1.33 -1.06
N ILE A 181 -14.00 1.59 -2.16
CA ILE A 181 -13.36 0.58 -3.03
C ILE A 181 -11.96 0.21 -2.53
N ALA A 182 -11.18 1.08 -1.91
CA ALA A 182 -9.82 0.82 -1.40
C ALA A 182 -9.78 0.35 0.06
N ALA A 183 -10.80 0.59 0.83
CA ALA A 183 -11.20 -0.32 1.92
C ALA A 183 -11.43 -1.72 1.31
N GLU A 184 -11.68 -1.78 0.02
CA GLU A 184 -11.90 -2.92 -0.84
C GLU A 184 -10.60 -3.53 -1.40
N GLU A 185 -9.60 -2.78 -1.81
CA GLU A 185 -8.34 -3.33 -2.36
C GLU A 185 -7.29 -3.69 -1.29
N GLY A 186 -7.39 -3.13 -0.09
CA GLY A 186 -6.51 -3.47 1.04
C GLY A 186 -7.05 -4.56 1.94
N GLY A 187 -8.26 -5.00 1.71
CA GLY A 187 -8.92 -5.88 2.65
C GLY A 187 -9.81 -6.96 2.08
N GLY A 188 -9.85 -7.24 0.78
CA GLY A 188 -10.43 -8.46 0.18
C GLY A 188 -11.69 -9.11 0.79
N CYS A 189 -12.32 -8.48 1.78
CA CYS A 189 -13.38 -9.07 2.59
C CYS A 189 -14.68 -8.26 2.53
N LEU A 190 -14.97 -7.61 1.37
CA LEU A 190 -16.12 -6.73 1.20
C LEU A 190 -17.43 -7.34 1.67
N ILE A 191 -17.75 -8.51 1.14
CA ILE A 191 -18.94 -9.26 1.49
C ILE A 191 -18.94 -9.60 2.99
N ALA A 192 -17.81 -10.06 3.54
CA ALA A 192 -17.70 -10.36 4.96
C ALA A 192 -17.84 -9.08 5.82
N THR A 193 -17.21 -7.97 5.40
CA THR A 193 -17.33 -6.67 6.10
C THR A 193 -18.77 -6.17 6.10
N ALA A 194 -19.48 -6.25 4.97
CA ALA A 194 -20.88 -5.87 4.86
C ALA A 194 -21.77 -6.81 5.71
N ALA A 195 -21.54 -8.13 5.63
CA ALA A 195 -22.25 -9.13 6.40
C ALA A 195 -22.11 -8.94 7.91
N PHE A 196 -20.87 -8.82 8.40
CA PHE A 196 -20.58 -8.71 9.85
C PHE A 196 -20.60 -7.27 10.37
N GLY A 197 -20.76 -6.28 9.47
CA GLY A 197 -21.04 -4.89 9.81
C GLY A 197 -19.83 -4.03 10.18
N SER A 198 -18.62 -4.59 10.20
CA SER A 198 -17.40 -3.86 10.53
C SER A 198 -16.16 -4.59 10.00
N GLU A 199 -15.18 -3.83 9.53
CA GLU A 199 -13.84 -4.35 9.23
C GLU A 199 -13.14 -4.90 10.49
N MET A 200 -13.49 -4.41 11.67
CA MET A 200 -12.97 -4.87 12.96
C MET A 200 -13.72 -6.09 13.50
N ALA A 201 -14.73 -6.61 12.79
CA ALA A 201 -15.40 -7.83 13.20
C ALA A 201 -14.41 -9.00 13.27
N PRO A 202 -14.45 -9.84 14.31
CA PRO A 202 -13.49 -10.96 14.49
C PRO A 202 -13.37 -11.85 13.26
N GLN A 203 -14.49 -12.07 12.55
CA GLN A 203 -14.53 -12.88 11.34
C GLN A 203 -13.76 -12.25 10.18
N VAL A 204 -13.81 -10.92 10.06
CA VAL A 204 -13.08 -10.17 9.03
C VAL A 204 -11.59 -10.13 9.36
N GLN A 205 -11.25 -9.89 10.64
CA GLN A 205 -9.87 -9.91 11.09
C GLN A 205 -9.24 -11.30 10.89
N PHE A 206 -9.95 -12.36 11.22
CA PHE A 206 -9.51 -13.74 10.96
C PHE A 206 -9.18 -13.98 9.48
N LEU A 207 -10.04 -13.53 8.54
CA LEU A 207 -9.78 -13.67 7.11
C LEU A 207 -8.54 -12.90 6.66
N ARG A 208 -8.32 -11.70 7.21
CA ARG A 208 -7.13 -10.89 6.94
C ARG A 208 -5.87 -11.55 7.48
N GLU A 209 -5.89 -11.99 8.74
CA GLU A 209 -4.77 -12.69 9.36
C GLU A 209 -4.39 -13.95 8.59
N LEU A 210 -5.37 -14.76 8.21
CA LEU A 210 -5.13 -15.96 7.41
C LEU A 210 -4.53 -15.63 6.05
N ARG A 211 -5.05 -14.60 5.36
CA ARG A 211 -4.50 -14.15 4.08
C ARG A 211 -3.05 -13.69 4.25
N ASP A 212 -2.81 -12.78 5.19
CA ASP A 212 -1.54 -12.06 5.31
C ASP A 212 -0.45 -12.94 5.94
N ASN A 213 -0.79 -13.76 6.95
CA ASN A 213 0.18 -14.55 7.71
C ASN A 213 0.34 -15.99 7.21
N THR A 214 -0.54 -16.45 6.32
CA THR A 214 -0.47 -17.83 5.81
C THR A 214 -0.43 -17.86 4.28
N VAL A 215 -1.48 -17.33 3.62
CA VAL A 215 -1.64 -17.49 2.17
C VAL A 215 -0.56 -16.69 1.41
N LEU A 216 -0.36 -15.43 1.74
CA LEU A 216 0.61 -14.54 1.07
C LEU A 216 2.08 -14.85 1.41
N GLN A 217 2.36 -15.78 2.31
CA GLN A 217 3.72 -16.18 2.65
C GLN A 217 4.34 -17.12 1.60
N THR A 218 3.56 -17.61 0.64
CA THR A 218 4.01 -18.49 -0.43
C THR A 218 3.73 -17.90 -1.82
N GLN A 219 4.53 -18.26 -2.82
CA GLN A 219 4.33 -17.81 -4.20
C GLN A 219 3.02 -18.39 -4.78
N ALA A 220 2.70 -19.62 -4.46
CA ALA A 220 1.45 -20.26 -4.87
C ALA A 220 0.24 -19.55 -4.29
N GLY A 221 0.27 -19.20 -3.00
CA GLY A 221 -0.77 -18.45 -2.34
C GLY A 221 -0.92 -17.01 -2.89
N THR A 222 0.18 -16.32 -3.15
CA THR A 222 0.17 -14.99 -3.79
C THR A 222 -0.45 -15.05 -5.19
N SER A 223 -0.08 -16.05 -6.00
CA SER A 223 -0.64 -16.24 -7.34
C SER A 223 -2.13 -16.56 -7.29
N PHE A 224 -2.54 -17.42 -6.33
CA PHE A 224 -3.95 -17.70 -6.09
C PHE A 224 -4.72 -16.44 -5.71
N MET A 225 -4.21 -15.63 -4.76
CA MET A 225 -4.88 -14.40 -4.31
C MET A 225 -5.00 -13.36 -5.43
N THR A 226 -4.02 -13.28 -6.32
CA THR A 226 -4.09 -12.39 -7.49
C THR A 226 -5.27 -12.76 -8.39
N GLY A 227 -5.39 -14.04 -8.76
CA GLY A 227 -6.51 -14.53 -9.57
C GLY A 227 -7.86 -14.45 -8.84
N PHE A 228 -7.87 -14.81 -7.55
CA PHE A 228 -9.05 -14.72 -6.71
C PHE A 228 -9.55 -13.29 -6.58
N ASN A 229 -8.68 -12.33 -6.31
CA ASN A 229 -9.05 -10.92 -6.18
C ASN A 229 -9.66 -10.38 -7.48
N GLN A 230 -9.06 -10.68 -8.64
CA GLN A 230 -9.60 -10.26 -9.93
C GLN A 230 -11.04 -10.78 -10.14
N PHE A 231 -11.30 -12.04 -9.80
CA PHE A 231 -12.63 -12.63 -9.87
C PHE A 231 -13.57 -12.04 -8.82
N TYR A 232 -13.12 -11.99 -7.55
CA TYR A 232 -13.92 -11.55 -6.42
C TYR A 232 -14.39 -10.11 -6.56
N TYR A 233 -13.52 -9.19 -6.95
CA TYR A 233 -13.88 -7.77 -7.13
C TYR A 233 -14.81 -7.52 -8.32
N SER A 234 -14.95 -8.45 -9.24
CA SER A 234 -15.90 -8.30 -10.35
C SER A 234 -17.38 -8.31 -9.89
N PHE A 235 -17.69 -8.87 -8.71
CA PHE A 235 -19.07 -8.99 -8.22
C PHE A 235 -19.25 -8.56 -6.76
N SER A 236 -18.21 -8.62 -5.92
CA SER A 236 -18.33 -8.37 -4.48
C SER A 236 -18.83 -6.96 -4.11
N PRO A 237 -18.50 -5.86 -4.84
CA PRO A 237 -19.08 -4.56 -4.54
C PRO A 237 -20.60 -4.55 -4.62
N ALA A 238 -21.14 -5.10 -5.71
CA ALA A 238 -22.60 -5.16 -5.90
C ALA A 238 -23.29 -6.00 -4.82
N VAL A 239 -22.66 -7.10 -4.38
CA VAL A 239 -23.18 -7.95 -3.30
C VAL A 239 -23.14 -7.19 -1.98
N ALA A 240 -22.02 -6.55 -1.63
CA ALA A 240 -21.84 -5.79 -0.40
C ALA A 240 -22.82 -4.60 -0.31
N ASP A 241 -23.08 -3.89 -1.42
CA ASP A 241 -24.06 -2.81 -1.48
C ASP A 241 -25.47 -3.34 -1.22
N TYR A 242 -25.83 -4.45 -1.86
CA TYR A 242 -27.14 -5.08 -1.65
C TYR A 242 -27.33 -5.59 -0.22
N GLU A 243 -26.26 -6.07 0.45
CA GLU A 243 -26.28 -6.43 1.88
C GLU A 243 -26.54 -5.22 2.79
N ARG A 244 -25.99 -4.04 2.46
CA ARG A 244 -26.20 -2.81 3.23
C ARG A 244 -27.66 -2.33 3.16
N GLU A 245 -28.29 -2.55 2.02
CA GLU A 245 -29.68 -2.11 1.77
C GLU A 245 -30.71 -3.14 2.22
N ASN A 246 -30.34 -4.43 2.30
CA ASN A 246 -31.27 -5.52 2.55
C ASN A 246 -30.85 -6.38 3.78
N PRO A 247 -31.43 -6.12 4.98
CA PRO A 247 -31.09 -6.87 6.21
C PRO A 247 -31.34 -8.38 6.11
N VAL A 248 -32.37 -8.82 5.35
CA VAL A 248 -32.68 -10.26 5.20
C VAL A 248 -31.59 -10.94 4.37
N PHE A 249 -31.15 -10.30 3.29
CA PHE A 249 -30.07 -10.79 2.45
C PHE A 249 -28.75 -10.85 3.24
N LYS A 250 -28.45 -9.80 4.03
CA LYS A 250 -27.30 -9.76 4.92
C LYS A 250 -27.22 -10.96 5.87
N GLU A 251 -28.33 -11.30 6.52
CA GLU A 251 -28.38 -12.46 7.44
C GLU A 251 -28.21 -13.79 6.66
N ALA A 252 -28.74 -13.89 5.44
CA ALA A 252 -28.53 -15.06 4.60
C ALA A 252 -27.06 -15.23 4.19
N VAL A 253 -26.38 -14.12 3.86
CA VAL A 253 -24.94 -14.14 3.55
C VAL A 253 -24.11 -14.53 4.77
N LYS A 254 -24.40 -14.01 5.96
CA LYS A 254 -23.74 -14.44 7.21
C LYS A 254 -23.85 -15.94 7.43
N LEU A 255 -25.07 -16.46 7.27
CA LEU A 255 -25.32 -17.89 7.43
C LEU A 255 -24.50 -18.72 6.41
N THR A 256 -24.39 -18.22 5.19
CA THR A 256 -23.60 -18.87 4.14
C THR A 256 -22.09 -18.76 4.42
N LEU A 257 -21.59 -17.64 4.90
CA LEU A 257 -20.17 -17.47 5.22
C LEU A 257 -19.70 -18.29 6.43
N THR A 258 -20.58 -18.60 7.38
CA THR A 258 -20.21 -19.28 8.62
C THR A 258 -19.52 -20.64 8.39
N PRO A 259 -20.04 -21.55 7.55
CA PRO A 259 -19.34 -22.81 7.27
C PRO A 259 -18.00 -22.61 6.52
N LEU A 260 -17.93 -21.62 5.61
CA LEU A 260 -16.68 -21.25 4.93
C LEU A 260 -15.61 -20.83 5.93
N LEU A 261 -15.94 -19.90 6.82
CA LEU A 261 -15.04 -19.44 7.88
C LEU A 261 -14.58 -20.61 8.76
N THR A 262 -15.50 -21.49 9.13
CA THR A 262 -15.17 -22.70 9.92
C THR A 262 -14.20 -23.61 9.18
N SER A 263 -14.37 -23.81 7.87
CA SER A 263 -13.44 -24.63 7.08
C SER A 263 -12.04 -24.01 6.97
N LEU A 264 -11.97 -22.67 6.88
CA LEU A 264 -10.72 -21.93 6.83
C LEU A 264 -9.94 -21.97 8.15
N THR A 265 -10.61 -22.15 9.31
CA THR A 265 -9.90 -22.30 10.59
C THR A 265 -9.02 -23.55 10.63
N LEU A 266 -9.28 -24.54 9.77
CA LEU A 266 -8.43 -25.73 9.67
C LEU A 266 -6.98 -25.38 9.28
N LEU A 267 -6.79 -24.31 8.52
CA LEU A 267 -5.46 -23.85 8.12
C LEU A 267 -4.64 -23.29 9.30
N ASN A 268 -5.28 -22.90 10.40
CA ASN A 268 -4.56 -22.44 11.61
C ASN A 268 -4.02 -23.59 12.47
N TYR A 269 -4.39 -24.84 12.17
CA TYR A 269 -3.93 -26.02 12.91
C TYR A 269 -2.79 -26.76 12.19
N VAL A 270 -2.32 -26.24 11.07
CA VAL A 270 -1.24 -26.83 10.28
C VAL A 270 -0.16 -25.77 10.05
N ASP A 271 1.09 -26.18 10.16
CA ASP A 271 2.22 -25.34 9.76
C ASP A 271 2.35 -25.43 8.23
N ILE A 272 2.35 -24.28 7.57
CA ILE A 272 2.44 -24.16 6.11
C ILE A 272 3.71 -23.35 5.78
N ASP A 273 4.81 -24.08 5.66
CA ASP A 273 6.14 -23.48 5.44
C ASP A 273 6.64 -23.69 3.99
N THR A 274 5.94 -24.51 3.19
CA THR A 274 6.38 -24.84 1.84
C THR A 274 5.28 -24.61 0.80
N GLU A 275 5.71 -24.41 -0.47
CA GLU A 275 4.81 -24.28 -1.63
C GLU A 275 3.90 -25.50 -1.81
N GLN A 276 4.42 -26.71 -1.56
CA GLN A 276 3.67 -27.95 -1.69
C GLN A 276 2.57 -28.08 -0.63
N GLU A 277 2.86 -27.68 0.61
CA GLU A 277 1.89 -27.64 1.70
C GLU A 277 0.80 -26.63 1.44
N MET A 278 1.15 -25.41 1.00
CA MET A 278 0.16 -24.41 0.62
C MET A 278 -0.77 -24.91 -0.48
N LEU A 279 -0.24 -25.52 -1.54
CA LEU A 279 -1.04 -26.10 -2.61
C LEU A 279 -1.93 -27.25 -2.11
N GLY A 280 -1.37 -28.15 -1.30
CA GLY A 280 -2.10 -29.30 -0.77
C GLY A 280 -3.26 -28.90 0.14
N TYR A 281 -3.00 -28.09 1.16
CA TYR A 281 -4.02 -27.64 2.10
C TYR A 281 -5.00 -26.65 1.45
N GLY A 282 -4.52 -25.75 0.60
CA GLY A 282 -5.38 -24.81 -0.12
C GLY A 282 -6.36 -25.50 -1.05
N ILE A 283 -5.91 -26.44 -1.88
CA ILE A 283 -6.79 -27.27 -2.72
C ILE A 283 -7.74 -28.10 -1.85
N GLY A 284 -7.24 -28.66 -0.75
CA GLY A 284 -8.06 -29.44 0.19
C GLY A 284 -9.24 -28.63 0.74
N VAL A 285 -9.00 -27.39 1.18
CA VAL A 285 -10.05 -26.48 1.68
C VAL A 285 -11.03 -26.09 0.56
N ILE A 286 -10.55 -25.84 -0.66
CA ILE A 286 -11.42 -25.55 -1.80
C ILE A 286 -12.34 -26.74 -2.10
N LEU A 287 -11.80 -27.95 -2.17
CA LEU A 287 -12.60 -29.17 -2.41
C LEU A 287 -13.59 -29.43 -1.28
N LEU A 288 -13.19 -29.21 -0.02
CA LEU A 288 -14.09 -29.30 1.13
C LEU A 288 -15.28 -28.36 0.99
N ASN A 289 -15.04 -27.10 0.60
CA ASN A 289 -16.10 -26.11 0.40
C ASN A 289 -17.01 -26.47 -0.80
N ILE A 290 -16.43 -26.91 -1.92
CA ILE A 290 -17.23 -27.43 -3.04
C ILE A 290 -18.13 -28.61 -2.57
N GLY A 291 -17.57 -29.55 -1.80
CA GLY A 291 -18.32 -30.65 -1.20
C GLY A 291 -19.49 -30.16 -0.35
N MET A 292 -19.22 -29.19 0.53
CA MET A 292 -20.20 -28.68 1.49
C MET A 292 -21.33 -27.88 0.81
N TYR A 293 -21.00 -27.00 -0.13
CA TYR A 293 -21.99 -26.09 -0.74
C TYR A 293 -22.73 -26.68 -1.95
N PHE A 294 -22.15 -27.65 -2.65
CA PHE A 294 -22.74 -28.22 -3.86
C PHE A 294 -23.06 -29.69 -3.74
N VAL A 295 -22.13 -30.51 -3.29
CA VAL A 295 -22.32 -31.97 -3.26
C VAL A 295 -23.32 -32.40 -2.17
N ALA A 296 -23.15 -31.90 -0.95
CA ALA A 296 -24.04 -32.28 0.16
C ALA A 296 -25.50 -31.89 -0.08
N PRO A 297 -25.84 -30.64 -0.51
CA PRO A 297 -27.21 -30.29 -0.86
C PRO A 297 -27.77 -31.10 -2.03
N ALA A 298 -26.97 -31.39 -3.05
CA ALA A 298 -27.40 -32.21 -4.18
C ALA A 298 -27.77 -33.62 -3.75
N VAL A 299 -26.94 -34.25 -2.91
CA VAL A 299 -27.22 -35.58 -2.36
C VAL A 299 -28.50 -35.57 -1.53
N VAL A 300 -28.73 -34.58 -0.69
CA VAL A 300 -29.95 -34.39 0.09
C VAL A 300 -31.16 -34.29 -0.81
N ILE A 301 -31.12 -33.43 -1.83
CA ILE A 301 -32.24 -33.24 -2.78
C ILE A 301 -32.56 -34.57 -3.52
N ILE A 302 -31.53 -35.26 -4.02
CA ILE A 302 -31.70 -36.51 -4.71
C ILE A 302 -32.31 -37.60 -3.77
N SER A 303 -31.82 -37.66 -2.53
CA SER A 303 -32.32 -38.59 -1.53
C SER A 303 -33.77 -38.34 -1.15
N LEU A 304 -34.15 -37.06 -0.98
CA LEU A 304 -35.54 -36.66 -0.73
C LEU A 304 -36.44 -37.00 -1.91
N LYS A 305 -36.02 -36.70 -3.17
CA LYS A 305 -36.78 -37.11 -4.37
C LYS A 305 -37.00 -38.59 -4.48
N LYS A 306 -36.00 -39.42 -4.10
CA LYS A 306 -36.15 -40.89 -4.07
C LYS A 306 -37.12 -41.37 -2.99
N ARG A 307 -37.17 -40.65 -1.85
CA ARG A 307 -38.02 -41.04 -0.70
C ARG A 307 -39.48 -40.61 -0.88
N PHE A 308 -39.68 -39.48 -1.54
CA PHE A 308 -41.00 -38.94 -1.83
C PHE A 308 -41.39 -39.22 -3.30
N LYS A 309 -41.21 -40.47 -3.81
CA LYS A 309 -41.58 -40.79 -5.20
C LYS A 309 -42.85 -40.02 -5.61
N PHE A 310 -42.67 -38.91 -6.31
CA PHE A 310 -43.67 -38.29 -7.17
C PHE A 310 -43.56 -38.93 -8.54
#